data_a1347adc62fbb8ed695323c97f6d419a
#
_entry.id   a1347adc62fbb8ed695323c97f6d419a
#
_cell.length_a   1.000
_cell.length_b   1.000
_cell.length_c   1.000
_cell.angle_alpha   90.00
_cell.angle_beta   90.00
_cell.angle_gamma   90.00
#
_symmetry.space_group_name_H-M   'P 1'
#
loop_
_entity.id
_entity.type
_entity.pdbx_description
1 polymer ?
#
loop_
_entity_poly.entity_id
_entity_poly.type
_entity_poly.pdbx_seq_one_letter_code
_entity_poly.pdbx_strand_id
1 'polypeptide(L)'
;MELQCGSYLLSDTSYQDCKVLFHNALYLLSTVVSRKADRLILDVGVKGMGMDQKQPKVLKYPKSVLNFSEEHLALSGEDYEEKRGDQLLVVPGHCCTTMNLYDTLYLKRGDEVLEKIAIEGRGKSI
;
A
#
# COMPACT_ATOMS: atom_id res chain seq x y z
N MET A 1 -10.23 -20.49 -24.86
CA MET A 1 -9.53 -19.34 -24.27
C MET A 1 -9.80 -19.37 -22.78
N GLU A 2 -8.77 -19.39 -21.96
CA GLU A 2 -8.86 -19.38 -20.50
C GLU A 2 -8.45 -17.99 -19.98
N LEU A 3 -9.20 -17.45 -19.01
CA LEU A 3 -8.90 -16.18 -18.35
C LEU A 3 -8.59 -16.43 -16.88
N GLN A 4 -7.38 -16.06 -16.47
CA GLN A 4 -6.91 -16.17 -15.08
C GLN A 4 -7.05 -14.81 -14.37
N CYS A 5 -8.26 -14.48 -13.93
CA CYS A 5 -8.59 -13.21 -13.30
C CYS A 5 -8.35 -13.30 -11.78
N GLY A 6 -7.48 -12.44 -11.23
CA GLY A 6 -7.17 -12.44 -9.79
C GLY A 6 -6.96 -11.04 -9.22
N SER A 7 -6.05 -10.27 -9.78
CA SER A 7 -5.60 -8.99 -9.23
C SER A 7 -6.70 -7.94 -9.07
N TYR A 8 -7.80 -8.03 -9.82
CA TYR A 8 -8.94 -7.11 -9.71
C TYR A 8 -9.62 -7.14 -8.32
N LEU A 9 -9.50 -8.26 -7.59
CA LEU A 9 -10.05 -8.41 -6.23
C LEU A 9 -9.35 -7.50 -5.22
N LEU A 10 -8.05 -7.27 -5.40
CA LEU A 10 -7.22 -6.46 -4.52
C LEU A 10 -7.09 -5.04 -5.04
N SER A 11 -6.88 -4.91 -6.35
CA SER A 11 -6.59 -3.66 -7.05
C SER A 11 -5.37 -2.93 -6.46
N ASP A 12 -4.76 -2.05 -7.24
CA ASP A 12 -3.63 -1.23 -6.87
C ASP A 12 -3.60 0.05 -7.73
N THR A 13 -2.53 0.83 -7.64
CA THR A 13 -2.45 2.09 -8.40
C THR A 13 -2.34 1.86 -9.91
N SER A 14 -1.89 0.69 -10.39
CA SER A 14 -1.78 0.38 -11.82
C SER A 14 -3.14 0.26 -12.50
N TYR A 15 -4.18 -0.13 -11.77
CA TYR A 15 -5.55 -0.26 -12.27
C TYR A 15 -6.31 1.08 -12.32
N GLN A 16 -5.82 2.13 -11.68
CA GLN A 16 -6.51 3.44 -11.65
C GLN A 16 -6.67 4.08 -13.03
N ASP A 17 -5.79 3.76 -13.98
CA ASP A 17 -5.89 4.25 -15.36
C ASP A 17 -6.77 3.36 -16.26
N CYS A 18 -7.10 2.18 -15.79
CA CYS A 18 -8.06 1.30 -16.45
C CYS A 18 -9.45 1.86 -16.22
N LYS A 19 -10.27 1.99 -17.27
CA LYS A 19 -11.68 2.42 -17.16
C LYS A 19 -12.56 1.37 -16.45
N VAL A 20 -12.04 0.74 -15.41
CA VAL A 20 -12.67 -0.36 -14.68
C VAL A 20 -12.97 0.14 -13.26
N LEU A 21 -14.23 0.05 -12.86
CA LEU A 21 -14.74 0.58 -11.58
C LEU A 21 -14.53 -0.42 -10.42
N PHE A 22 -13.26 -0.82 -10.19
CA PHE A 22 -12.92 -1.59 -8.99
C PHE A 22 -12.32 -0.68 -7.92
N HIS A 23 -12.74 -0.89 -6.68
CA HIS A 23 -12.16 -0.22 -5.52
C HIS A 23 -10.89 -0.94 -5.07
N ASN A 24 -9.94 -0.19 -4.56
CA ASN A 24 -8.79 -0.79 -3.88
C ASN A 24 -9.27 -1.54 -2.63
N ALA A 25 -8.82 -2.77 -2.45
CA ALA A 25 -9.11 -3.58 -1.28
C ALA A 25 -7.85 -4.01 -0.51
N LEU A 26 -6.66 -3.83 -1.12
CA LEU A 26 -5.38 -4.06 -0.46
C LEU A 26 -4.74 -2.73 -0.06
N TYR A 27 -4.38 -2.65 1.22
CA TYR A 27 -3.68 -1.49 1.78
C TYR A 27 -2.52 -1.96 2.66
N LEU A 28 -1.48 -1.17 2.69
CA LEU A 28 -0.45 -1.23 3.72
C LEU A 28 -0.81 -0.23 4.82
N LEU A 29 -0.87 -0.70 6.06
CA LEU A 29 -1.01 0.16 7.22
C LEU A 29 0.38 0.60 7.66
N SER A 30 0.68 1.88 7.53
CA SER A 30 1.99 2.44 7.83
C SER A 30 1.90 3.49 8.92
N THR A 31 2.92 3.54 9.77
CA THR A 31 3.00 4.43 10.92
C THR A 31 3.87 5.65 10.60
N VAL A 32 3.45 6.81 11.05
CA VAL A 32 4.27 8.02 11.01
C VAL A 32 5.40 7.90 12.05
N VAL A 33 6.62 7.70 11.60
CA VAL A 33 7.80 7.58 12.47
C VAL A 33 8.47 8.93 12.73
N SER A 34 8.29 9.89 11.83
CA SER A 34 8.81 11.25 11.99
C SER A 34 7.92 12.27 11.28
N ARG A 35 7.79 13.45 11.89
CA ARG A 35 7.13 14.60 11.29
C ARG A 35 8.04 15.83 11.35
N LYS A 36 8.10 16.55 10.25
CA LYS A 36 8.67 17.90 10.16
C LYS A 36 7.59 18.87 9.66
N ALA A 37 7.85 20.16 9.64
CA ALA A 37 6.87 21.16 9.22
C ALA A 37 6.33 20.88 7.79
N ASP A 38 7.18 20.42 6.90
CA ASP A 38 6.95 20.27 5.46
C ASP A 38 6.82 18.80 4.99
N ARG A 39 6.94 17.81 5.90
CA ARG A 39 6.95 16.40 5.51
C ARG A 39 6.57 15.44 6.63
N LEU A 40 6.04 14.28 6.20
CA LEU A 40 5.90 13.07 7.04
C LEU A 40 6.87 11.99 6.58
N ILE A 41 7.30 11.15 7.52
CA ILE A 41 8.08 9.94 7.23
C ILE A 41 7.27 8.74 7.74
N LEU A 42 7.01 7.79 6.86
CA LEU A 42 6.32 6.53 7.15
C LEU A 42 7.33 5.37 7.25
N ASP A 43 6.97 4.34 8.02
CA ASP A 43 7.75 3.12 8.25
C ASP A 43 7.62 2.07 7.15
N VAL A 44 7.22 2.47 5.95
CA VAL A 44 7.13 1.60 4.77
C VAL A 44 8.00 2.17 3.66
N GLY A 45 8.94 1.39 3.15
CA GLY A 45 9.80 1.74 2.02
C GLY A 45 9.69 0.74 0.88
N VAL A 46 10.67 0.75 -0.04
CA VAL A 46 10.68 -0.14 -1.22
C VAL A 46 10.74 -1.62 -0.85
N LYS A 47 11.25 -1.97 0.31
CA LYS A 47 11.26 -3.36 0.80
C LYS A 47 9.89 -3.86 1.27
N GLY A 48 8.98 -2.94 1.59
CA GLY A 48 7.64 -3.26 2.10
C GLY A 48 6.53 -3.22 1.06
N MET A 49 6.80 -2.84 -0.19
CA MET A 49 5.76 -2.76 -1.21
C MET A 49 6.26 -2.96 -2.64
N GLY A 50 5.44 -3.56 -3.47
CA GLY A 50 5.67 -3.67 -4.91
C GLY A 50 5.47 -2.33 -5.61
N MET A 51 6.45 -1.93 -6.42
CA MET A 51 6.46 -0.67 -7.17
C MET A 51 6.89 -0.88 -8.63
N ASP A 52 6.93 -2.12 -9.07
CA ASP A 52 7.39 -2.52 -10.40
C ASP A 52 6.41 -2.14 -11.53
N GLN A 53 5.15 -1.84 -11.20
CA GLN A 53 4.14 -1.38 -12.16
C GLN A 53 3.91 0.14 -12.09
N LYS A 54 3.69 0.66 -10.90
CA LYS A 54 3.46 2.10 -10.64
C LYS A 54 3.93 2.50 -9.24
N GLN A 55 3.96 3.80 -9.00
CA GLN A 55 4.19 4.33 -7.67
C GLN A 55 2.97 4.09 -6.78
N PRO A 56 3.16 3.79 -5.50
CA PRO A 56 2.09 3.70 -4.52
C PRO A 56 1.45 5.07 -4.28
N LYS A 57 0.34 5.07 -3.53
CA LYS A 57 -0.41 6.29 -3.21
C LYS A 57 -0.82 6.26 -1.74
N VAL A 58 -0.55 7.33 -1.03
CA VAL A 58 -1.08 7.52 0.33
C VAL A 58 -2.53 7.98 0.22
N LEU A 59 -3.45 7.24 0.82
CA LEU A 59 -4.89 7.40 0.58
C LEU A 59 -5.39 8.80 1.00
N LYS A 60 -4.98 9.27 2.18
CA LYS A 60 -5.37 10.60 2.71
C LYS A 60 -4.68 11.76 1.98
N TYR A 61 -3.46 11.52 1.45
CA TYR A 61 -2.61 12.54 0.82
C TYR A 61 -2.23 12.14 -0.62
N PRO A 62 -3.20 12.12 -1.54
CA PRO A 62 -3.00 11.58 -2.88
C PRO A 62 -2.15 12.46 -3.81
N LYS A 63 -1.88 13.70 -3.42
CA LYS A 63 -1.07 14.66 -4.19
C LYS A 63 0.35 14.82 -3.64
N SER A 64 0.68 14.15 -2.54
CA SER A 64 2.02 14.21 -1.96
C SER A 64 3.09 13.79 -2.97
N VAL A 65 4.20 14.50 -2.96
CA VAL A 65 5.43 14.04 -3.59
C VAL A 65 6.04 12.97 -2.71
N LEU A 66 6.28 11.80 -3.29
CA LEU A 66 6.79 10.63 -2.59
C LEU A 66 8.28 10.44 -2.87
N ASN A 67 9.06 10.28 -1.81
CA ASN A 67 10.47 9.95 -1.89
C ASN A 67 10.74 8.68 -1.07
N PHE A 68 11.30 7.66 -1.73
CA PHE A 68 11.46 6.31 -1.19
C PHE A 68 12.89 6.04 -0.75
N SER A 69 13.02 5.39 0.38
CA SER A 69 14.22 4.66 0.78
C SER A 69 13.88 3.19 1.01
N GLU A 70 14.85 2.40 1.48
CA GLU A 70 14.62 0.97 1.68
C GLU A 70 13.48 0.68 2.66
N GLU A 71 13.49 1.39 3.81
CA GLU A 71 12.58 1.14 4.93
C GLU A 71 11.55 2.27 5.15
N HIS A 72 11.67 3.40 4.45
CA HIS A 72 10.86 4.56 4.73
C HIS A 72 10.31 5.21 3.46
N LEU A 73 9.16 5.85 3.62
CA LEU A 73 8.53 6.70 2.62
C LEU A 73 8.40 8.11 3.20
N ALA A 74 9.04 9.08 2.54
CA ALA A 74 8.85 10.49 2.84
C ALA A 74 7.76 11.10 1.95
N LEU A 75 6.81 11.80 2.56
CA LEU A 75 5.77 12.57 1.90
C LEU A 75 6.07 14.06 2.06
N SER A 76 5.88 14.83 0.99
CA SER A 76 5.97 16.31 1.02
C SER A 76 4.98 16.94 0.04
N GLY A 77 4.74 18.25 0.16
CA GLY A 77 3.91 19.01 -0.77
C GLY A 77 2.45 19.16 -0.40
N GLU A 78 2.05 18.67 0.78
CA GLU A 78 0.70 18.88 1.35
C GLU A 78 0.80 19.31 2.82
N ASP A 79 -0.30 19.81 3.36
CA ASP A 79 -0.42 20.13 4.79
C ASP A 79 -0.82 18.86 5.55
N TYR A 80 0.05 18.41 6.44
CA TYR A 80 -0.14 17.17 7.20
C TYR A 80 -0.64 17.48 8.60
N GLU A 81 -1.66 16.73 9.04
CA GLU A 81 -2.23 16.82 10.39
C GLU A 81 -1.64 15.79 11.34
N GLU A 82 -1.15 14.65 10.79
CA GLU A 82 -0.66 13.53 11.58
C GLU A 82 0.59 13.88 12.37
N LYS A 83 0.68 13.27 13.53
CA LYS A 83 1.84 13.29 14.42
C LYS A 83 2.51 11.92 14.44
N ARG A 84 3.68 11.85 15.05
CA ARG A 84 4.39 10.58 15.25
C ARG A 84 3.50 9.58 16.00
N GLY A 85 3.40 8.36 15.46
CA GLY A 85 2.57 7.27 15.97
C GLY A 85 1.22 7.14 15.27
N ASP A 86 0.75 8.17 14.55
CA ASP A 86 -0.48 8.05 13.75
C ASP A 86 -0.27 7.12 12.56
N GLN A 87 -1.35 6.56 12.04
CA GLN A 87 -1.32 5.57 10.98
C GLN A 87 -1.98 6.08 9.71
N LEU A 88 -1.40 5.72 8.58
CA LEU A 88 -1.90 6.04 7.25
C LEU A 88 -1.99 4.78 6.39
N LEU A 89 -3.00 4.75 5.51
CA LEU A 89 -3.18 3.69 4.54
C LEU A 89 -2.45 4.05 3.23
N VAL A 90 -1.66 3.10 2.74
CA VAL A 90 -0.93 3.20 1.48
C VAL A 90 -1.46 2.16 0.52
N VAL A 91 -1.90 2.59 -0.66
CA VAL A 91 -2.24 1.71 -1.78
C VAL A 91 -0.93 1.36 -2.49
N PRO A 92 -0.56 0.08 -2.61
CA PRO A 92 0.69 -0.31 -3.26
C PRO A 92 0.69 0.00 -4.77
N GLY A 93 1.87 0.07 -5.35
CA GLY A 93 2.07 0.23 -6.79
C GLY A 93 1.74 -1.03 -7.58
N HIS A 94 1.89 -2.21 -6.95
CA HIS A 94 1.54 -3.51 -7.51
C HIS A 94 1.12 -4.48 -6.40
N CYS A 95 -0.12 -4.95 -6.43
CA CYS A 95 -0.68 -5.81 -5.40
C CYS A 95 0.01 -7.18 -5.33
N CYS A 96 0.30 -7.82 -6.46
CA CYS A 96 0.86 -9.17 -6.51
C CYS A 96 2.26 -9.24 -5.88
N THR A 97 3.16 -8.34 -6.27
CA THR A 97 4.52 -8.29 -5.70
C THR A 97 4.51 -7.84 -4.25
N THR A 98 3.57 -6.98 -3.85
CA THR A 98 3.37 -6.60 -2.45
C THR A 98 2.95 -7.81 -1.61
N MET A 99 1.96 -8.58 -2.05
CA MET A 99 1.49 -9.78 -1.33
C MET A 99 2.63 -10.79 -1.12
N ASN A 100 3.55 -10.92 -2.08
CA ASN A 100 4.68 -11.84 -1.98
C ASN A 100 5.72 -11.43 -0.92
N LEU A 101 5.67 -10.22 -0.38
CA LEU A 101 6.57 -9.73 0.68
C LEU A 101 6.12 -10.12 2.09
N TYR A 102 4.86 -10.53 2.27
CA TYR A 102 4.24 -10.75 3.58
C TYR A 102 3.78 -12.18 3.76
N ASP A 103 3.87 -12.69 4.99
CA ASP A 103 3.39 -14.04 5.34
C ASP A 103 1.87 -14.07 5.57
N THR A 104 1.31 -12.93 5.97
CA THR A 104 -0.10 -12.84 6.37
C THR A 104 -0.72 -11.51 5.96
N LEU A 105 -2.03 -11.54 5.75
CA LEU A 105 -2.87 -10.35 5.62
C LEU A 105 -3.96 -10.35 6.70
N TYR A 106 -4.52 -9.18 6.96
CA TYR A 106 -5.64 -9.00 7.88
C TYR A 106 -6.86 -8.53 7.11
N LEU A 107 -7.93 -9.32 7.18
CA LEU A 107 -9.24 -8.92 6.66
C LEU A 107 -9.89 -7.98 7.67
N LYS A 108 -10.30 -6.80 7.22
CA LYS A 108 -10.99 -5.81 8.08
C LYS A 108 -12.28 -5.30 7.45
N ARG A 109 -13.20 -4.90 8.31
CA ARG A 109 -14.44 -4.18 7.94
C ARG A 109 -14.56 -2.95 8.83
N GLY A 110 -14.50 -1.75 8.26
CA GLY A 110 -14.35 -0.54 9.04
C GLY A 110 -13.08 -0.60 9.90
N ASP A 111 -13.18 -0.46 11.21
CA ASP A 111 -12.05 -0.54 12.15
C ASP A 111 -11.88 -1.92 12.81
N GLU A 112 -12.78 -2.86 12.52
CA GLU A 112 -12.73 -4.21 13.06
C GLU A 112 -11.87 -5.13 12.20
N VAL A 113 -10.93 -5.83 12.83
CA VAL A 113 -10.17 -6.94 12.21
C VAL A 113 -11.01 -8.21 12.34
N LEU A 114 -11.44 -8.75 11.22
CA LEU A 114 -12.29 -9.95 11.18
C LEU A 114 -11.46 -11.23 11.20
N GLU A 115 -10.35 -11.26 10.48
CA GLU A 115 -9.58 -12.48 10.29
C GLU A 115 -8.12 -12.17 9.97
N LYS A 116 -7.22 -13.08 10.37
CA LYS A 116 -5.83 -13.15 9.94
C LYS A 116 -5.67 -14.32 8.98
N ILE A 117 -5.25 -14.03 7.75
CA ILE A 117 -5.17 -14.99 6.65
C ILE A 117 -3.72 -15.21 6.25
N ALA A 118 -3.28 -16.46 6.13
CA ALA A 118 -1.96 -16.81 5.60
C ALA A 118 -1.90 -16.58 4.08
N ILE A 119 -0.79 -16.03 3.59
CA ILE A 119 -0.55 -15.87 2.14
C ILE A 119 0.18 -17.12 1.65
N GLU A 120 -0.58 -18.17 1.35
CA GLU A 120 -0.05 -19.49 1.01
C GLU A 120 0.78 -19.52 -0.29
N GLY A 121 0.52 -18.60 -1.22
CA GLY A 121 1.24 -18.48 -2.50
C GLY A 121 2.60 -17.79 -2.40
N ARG A 122 2.92 -17.20 -1.24
CA ARG A 122 4.19 -16.48 -1.04
C ARG A 122 5.41 -17.38 -1.26
N GLY A 123 6.37 -16.89 -2.07
CA GLY A 123 7.63 -17.60 -2.33
C GLY A 123 7.51 -18.89 -3.15
N LYS A 124 6.33 -19.17 -3.71
CA LYS A 124 6.08 -20.36 -4.52
C LYS A 124 6.09 -20.11 -6.04
N SER A 125 6.68 -19.01 -6.47
CA SER A 125 6.93 -18.76 -7.89
C SER A 125 8.12 -19.60 -8.35
N ILE A 126 7.83 -20.66 -9.05
CA ILE A 126 8.76 -21.60 -9.70
C ILE A 126 8.49 -21.62 -11.20
#